data_d2571a0483b0395d532bf848c32c6ed6
#
_entry.id   d2571a0483b0395d532bf848c32c6ed6
#
_cell.length_a   1.000
_cell.length_b   1.000
_cell.length_c   1.000
_cell.angle_alpha   90.00
_cell.angle_beta   90.00
_cell.angle_gamma   90.00
#
_symmetry.space_group_name_H-M   'P 1'
#
loop_
_entity.id
_entity.type
_entity.pdbx_description
1 polymer ?
#
loop_
_entity_poly.entity_id
_entity_poly.type
_entity_poly.pdbx_seq_one_letter_code
_entity_poly.pdbx_strand_id
1 'polypeptide(L)'
;MRQSFLALLLHDAGNNGGVMNMAKSTDALGMIETKGFVCMVEAIDSMLKAANVQLVSWDKIGSGLVTAFIVGDVAAVKAAIDAGAAAAAKLGTVISVEVIPRPNEELTAILPKAKAAPAPAKK
;
A
#
# COMPACT_ATOMS: atom_id res chain seq x y z
N MET A 1 0.14 -12.21 14.05
CA MET A 1 0.54 -13.09 12.93
C MET A 1 0.70 -12.26 11.67
N ARG A 2 1.87 -12.28 11.11
CA ARG A 2 2.10 -11.60 9.84
C ARG A 2 1.54 -12.47 8.72
N GLN A 3 0.47 -12.04 8.09
CA GLN A 3 0.12 -12.62 6.81
C GLN A 3 1.22 -12.25 5.82
N SER A 4 1.75 -13.24 5.10
CA SER A 4 2.76 -12.96 4.09
C SER A 4 2.16 -12.08 3.00
N PHE A 5 2.96 -11.21 2.45
CA PHE A 5 2.60 -10.37 1.28
C PHE A 5 1.96 -11.20 0.16
N LEU A 6 2.45 -12.43 -0.02
CA LEU A 6 1.92 -13.38 -1.01
C LEU A 6 0.51 -13.86 -0.67
N ALA A 7 0.21 -14.11 0.61
CA ALA A 7 -1.10 -14.57 1.03
C ALA A 7 -2.18 -13.50 0.83
N LEU A 8 -1.84 -12.23 1.03
CA LEU A 8 -2.73 -11.10 0.78
C LEU A 8 -3.04 -10.95 -0.72
N LEU A 9 -2.04 -11.08 -1.56
CA LEU A 9 -2.21 -11.00 -3.01
C LEU A 9 -2.98 -12.18 -3.58
N LEU A 10 -2.80 -13.40 -3.01
CA LEU A 10 -3.52 -14.60 -3.43
C LEU A 10 -4.98 -14.61 -2.94
N HIS A 11 -5.24 -14.02 -1.78
CA HIS A 11 -6.60 -13.94 -1.26
C HIS A 11 -7.48 -13.01 -2.12
N ASP A 12 -6.90 -11.98 -2.67
CA ASP A 12 -7.59 -11.02 -3.54
C ASP A 12 -7.78 -11.55 -4.97
N ALA A 13 -6.90 -12.42 -5.44
CA ALA A 13 -6.99 -13.02 -6.78
C ALA A 13 -8.18 -14.00 -6.95
N GLY A 14 -8.76 -14.47 -5.85
CA GLY A 14 -9.91 -15.39 -5.87
C GLY A 14 -11.28 -14.71 -5.97
N ASN A 15 -11.34 -13.39 -5.87
CA ASN A 15 -12.60 -12.67 -5.81
C ASN A 15 -12.73 -11.75 -7.03
N ASN A 16 -13.38 -12.26 -8.04
CA ASN A 16 -13.87 -11.57 -9.24
C ASN A 16 -13.53 -10.08 -9.38
N GLY A 17 -12.43 -9.80 -10.07
CA GLY A 17 -12.29 -8.55 -10.79
C GLY A 17 -11.68 -7.37 -10.05
N GLY A 18 -10.80 -7.60 -9.10
CA GLY A 18 -9.83 -6.55 -8.68
C GLY A 18 -10.42 -5.25 -8.16
N VAL A 19 -11.60 -5.30 -7.57
CA VAL A 19 -12.08 -4.20 -6.75
C VAL A 19 -11.39 -4.36 -5.41
N MET A 20 -10.57 -3.36 -5.06
CA MET A 20 -10.09 -3.22 -3.70
C MET A 20 -11.28 -3.31 -2.77
N ASN A 21 -11.44 -4.44 -2.10
CA ASN A 21 -12.30 -4.48 -0.97
C ASN A 21 -11.60 -3.65 0.11
N MET A 22 -11.95 -2.38 0.20
CA MET A 22 -11.68 -1.59 1.40
C MET A 22 -12.56 -2.25 2.46
N ALA A 23 -12.00 -3.30 3.04
CA ALA A 23 -12.69 -4.43 3.63
C ALA A 23 -13.61 -4.08 4.79
N LYS A 24 -13.68 -2.88 5.24
CA LYS A 24 -14.68 -2.41 6.22
C LYS A 24 -14.78 -0.90 6.13
N SER A 25 -15.97 -0.39 6.24
CA SER A 25 -16.29 1.04 6.32
C SER A 25 -15.57 1.82 7.44
N THR A 26 -14.72 1.16 8.20
CA THR A 26 -13.96 1.72 9.32
C THR A 26 -12.45 1.82 9.05
N ASP A 27 -11.96 1.26 7.94
CA ASP A 27 -10.53 1.28 7.65
C ASP A 27 -10.09 2.65 7.10
N ALA A 28 -8.97 3.13 7.62
CA ALA A 28 -8.31 4.30 7.08
C ALA A 28 -7.52 3.93 5.82
N LEU A 29 -7.36 4.89 4.94
CA LEU A 29 -6.52 4.79 3.73
C LEU A 29 -5.25 5.60 3.94
N GLY A 30 -4.10 4.95 3.81
CA GLY A 30 -2.80 5.61 3.80
C GLY A 30 -2.21 5.61 2.39
N MET A 31 -1.60 6.71 2.03
CA MET A 31 -0.98 6.90 0.72
C MET A 31 0.42 7.48 0.88
N ILE A 32 1.35 6.97 0.09
CA ILE A 32 2.70 7.51 0.00
C ILE A 32 3.14 7.55 -1.45
N GLU A 33 3.72 8.68 -1.85
CA GLU A 33 4.32 8.85 -3.17
C GLU A 33 5.79 9.17 -3.04
N THR A 34 6.61 8.45 -3.79
CA THR A 34 8.05 8.65 -3.84
C THR A 34 8.54 8.84 -5.27
N LYS A 35 9.71 9.43 -5.40
CA LYS A 35 10.44 9.42 -6.67
C LYS A 35 11.43 8.25 -6.66
N GLY A 36 11.19 7.29 -7.56
CA GLY A 36 12.01 6.09 -7.67
C GLY A 36 11.40 4.86 -7.01
N PHE A 37 11.54 3.74 -7.66
CA PHE A 37 10.95 2.47 -7.25
C PHE A 37 11.64 1.89 -6.00
N VAL A 38 12.95 2.04 -5.88
CA VAL A 38 13.71 1.54 -4.73
C VAL A 38 13.25 2.21 -3.43
N CYS A 39 13.03 3.51 -3.47
CA CYS A 39 12.45 4.24 -2.33
C CYS A 39 11.09 3.69 -1.93
N MET A 40 10.26 3.35 -2.92
CA MET A 40 8.92 2.81 -2.65
C MET A 40 8.99 1.42 -2.03
N VAL A 41 9.88 0.55 -2.51
CA VAL A 41 10.05 -0.79 -1.93
C VAL A 41 10.44 -0.70 -0.45
N GLU A 42 11.38 0.18 -0.13
CA GLU A 42 11.79 0.43 1.27
C GLU A 42 10.63 1.00 2.10
N ALA A 43 9.88 1.94 1.55
CA ALA A 43 8.71 2.50 2.23
C ALA A 43 7.69 1.40 2.56
N ILE A 44 7.35 0.56 1.58
CA ILE A 44 6.37 -0.52 1.76
C ILE A 44 6.85 -1.51 2.82
N ASP A 45 8.09 -1.95 2.76
CA ASP A 45 8.65 -2.87 3.75
C ASP A 45 8.57 -2.28 5.16
N SER A 46 9.00 -1.04 5.31
CA SER A 46 8.95 -0.34 6.61
C SER A 46 7.53 -0.16 7.13
N MET A 47 6.59 0.17 6.26
CA MET A 47 5.17 0.30 6.64
C MET A 47 4.59 -1.02 7.15
N LEU A 48 4.85 -2.12 6.43
CA LEU A 48 4.32 -3.44 6.79
C LEU A 48 4.96 -3.99 8.07
N LYS A 49 6.19 -3.61 8.37
CA LYS A 49 6.88 -3.99 9.60
C LYS A 49 6.48 -3.14 10.81
N ALA A 50 6.11 -1.88 10.59
CA ALA A 50 5.86 -0.93 11.67
C ALA A 50 4.50 -1.10 12.33
N ALA A 51 3.48 -1.53 11.60
CA ALA A 51 2.11 -1.60 12.10
C ALA A 51 1.29 -2.66 11.36
N ASN A 52 0.15 -3.01 11.93
CA ASN A 52 -0.77 -3.98 11.31
C ASN A 52 -1.59 -3.29 10.22
N VAL A 53 -1.01 -3.18 9.05
CA VAL A 53 -1.62 -2.61 7.85
C VAL A 53 -1.50 -3.57 6.69
N GLN A 54 -2.34 -3.37 5.67
CA GLN A 54 -2.34 -4.16 4.44
C GLN A 54 -1.98 -3.27 3.27
N LEU A 55 -1.05 -3.73 2.43
CA LEU A 55 -0.80 -3.10 1.14
C LEU A 55 -1.92 -3.48 0.18
N VAL A 56 -2.59 -2.49 -0.34
CA VAL A 56 -3.74 -2.71 -1.23
C VAL A 56 -3.33 -2.69 -2.68
N SER A 57 -2.56 -1.67 -3.04
CA SER A 57 -2.05 -1.53 -4.40
C SER A 57 -0.88 -0.55 -4.42
N TRP A 58 -0.20 -0.53 -5.55
CA TRP A 58 0.83 0.45 -5.87
C TRP A 58 0.83 0.66 -7.38
N ASP A 59 1.31 1.81 -7.82
CA ASP A 59 1.39 2.08 -9.25
C ASP A 59 2.55 3.03 -9.59
N LYS A 60 3.04 2.91 -10.80
CA LYS A 60 3.97 3.85 -11.42
C LYS A 60 3.16 4.89 -12.15
N ILE A 61 3.21 6.12 -11.64
CA ILE A 61 2.39 7.22 -12.17
C ILE A 61 3.02 7.83 -13.44
N GLY A 62 4.32 7.72 -13.57
CA GLY A 62 5.11 8.32 -14.64
C GLY A 62 6.18 9.25 -14.09
N SER A 63 7.17 9.58 -14.91
CA SER A 63 8.29 10.47 -14.54
C SER A 63 9.06 10.01 -13.29
N GLY A 64 9.11 8.71 -13.05
CA GLY A 64 9.78 8.13 -11.88
C GLY A 64 8.94 8.16 -10.60
N LEU A 65 7.72 8.67 -10.64
CA LEU A 65 6.83 8.70 -9.48
C LEU A 65 6.17 7.34 -9.26
N VAL A 66 6.15 6.91 -8.00
CA VAL A 66 5.52 5.66 -7.57
C VAL A 66 4.64 5.96 -6.38
N THR A 67 3.42 5.44 -6.39
CA THR A 67 2.47 5.63 -5.30
C THR A 67 2.04 4.28 -4.74
N ALA A 68 1.92 4.18 -3.42
CA ALA A 68 1.41 2.99 -2.74
C ALA A 68 0.25 3.34 -1.82
N PHE A 69 -0.64 2.38 -1.65
CA PHE A 69 -1.87 2.50 -0.86
C PHE A 69 -1.93 1.40 0.18
N ILE A 70 -2.13 1.79 1.43
CA ILE A 70 -2.30 0.86 2.55
C ILE A 70 -3.63 1.13 3.26
N VAL A 71 -4.18 0.09 3.88
CA VAL A 71 -5.39 0.19 4.69
C VAL A 71 -5.18 -0.48 6.04
N GLY A 72 -5.96 -0.05 7.00
CA GLY A 72 -5.98 -0.59 8.35
C GLY A 72 -6.62 0.39 9.33
N ASP A 73 -6.50 0.09 10.60
CA ASP A 73 -6.92 1.01 11.65
C ASP A 73 -6.20 2.35 11.54
N VAL A 74 -6.86 3.45 11.88
CA VAL A 74 -6.33 4.82 11.72
C VAL A 74 -4.97 4.98 12.39
N ALA A 75 -4.82 4.52 13.63
CA ALA A 75 -3.56 4.64 14.36
C ALA A 75 -2.45 3.82 13.70
N ALA A 76 -2.78 2.62 13.24
CA ALA A 76 -1.84 1.74 12.54
C ALA A 76 -1.40 2.35 11.21
N VAL A 77 -2.32 2.89 10.43
CA VAL A 77 -2.01 3.54 9.15
C VAL A 77 -1.13 4.76 9.35
N LYS A 78 -1.42 5.61 10.33
CA LYS A 78 -0.57 6.76 10.66
C LYS A 78 0.85 6.34 11.03
N ALA A 79 0.99 5.36 11.91
CA ALA A 79 2.29 4.84 12.33
C ALA A 79 3.06 4.23 11.15
N ALA A 80 2.38 3.49 10.29
CA ALA A 80 2.98 2.90 9.09
C ALA A 80 3.47 3.97 8.11
N ILE A 81 2.65 4.97 7.80
CA ILE A 81 3.02 6.07 6.90
C ILE A 81 4.23 6.83 7.42
N ASP A 82 4.25 7.15 8.72
CA ASP A 82 5.39 7.84 9.34
C ASP A 82 6.68 7.02 9.20
N ALA A 83 6.63 5.73 9.48
CA ALA A 83 7.77 4.84 9.36
C ALA A 83 8.24 4.70 7.91
N GLY A 84 7.31 4.52 6.98
CA GLY A 84 7.61 4.39 5.56
C GLY A 84 8.23 5.65 4.97
N ALA A 85 7.70 6.81 5.30
CA ALA A 85 8.24 8.09 4.85
C ALA A 85 9.66 8.33 5.38
N ALA A 86 9.90 8.03 6.66
CA ALA A 86 11.22 8.18 7.26
C ALA A 86 12.25 7.25 6.62
N ALA A 87 11.89 6.01 6.34
CA ALA A 87 12.78 5.04 5.69
C ALA A 87 13.07 5.43 4.23
N ALA A 88 12.05 5.80 3.47
CA ALA A 88 12.20 6.21 2.07
C ALA A 88 13.06 7.47 1.92
N ALA A 89 12.92 8.43 2.84
CA ALA A 89 13.68 9.68 2.80
C ALA A 89 15.19 9.48 2.91
N LYS A 90 15.64 8.35 3.46
CA LYS A 90 17.07 8.00 3.54
C LYS A 90 17.62 7.55 2.19
N LEU A 91 16.78 7.07 1.28
CA LEU A 91 17.19 6.55 -0.02
C LEU A 91 16.90 7.50 -1.18
N GLY A 92 15.98 8.41 -1.01
CA GLY A 92 15.59 9.32 -2.07
C GLY A 92 14.53 10.31 -1.61
N THR A 93 13.63 10.69 -2.52
CA THR A 93 12.66 11.76 -2.26
C THR A 93 11.26 11.20 -2.02
N VAL A 94 10.68 11.57 -0.87
CA VAL A 94 9.25 11.40 -0.61
C VAL A 94 8.55 12.65 -1.15
N ILE A 95 7.60 12.45 -2.06
CA ILE A 95 6.85 13.53 -2.71
C ILE A 95 5.71 13.98 -1.83
N SER A 96 4.89 13.03 -1.38
CA SER A 96 3.75 13.33 -0.52
C SER A 96 3.32 12.09 0.27
N VAL A 97 2.67 12.34 1.39
CA VAL A 97 2.00 11.33 2.20
C VAL A 97 0.65 11.87 2.64
N GLU A 98 -0.32 11.01 2.78
CA GLU A 98 -1.63 11.38 3.29
C GLU A 98 -2.30 10.20 3.99
N VAL A 99 -3.10 10.50 5.00
CA VAL A 99 -3.96 9.53 5.68
C VAL A 99 -5.38 10.06 5.68
N ILE A 100 -6.29 9.28 5.12
CA ILE A 100 -7.72 9.58 5.14
C ILE A 100 -8.37 8.64 6.15
N PRO A 101 -8.80 9.13 7.33
CA PRO A 101 -9.34 8.29 8.39
C PRO A 101 -10.63 7.55 8.00
N ARG A 102 -11.46 8.18 7.18
CA ARG A 102 -12.72 7.59 6.68
C ARG A 102 -12.86 7.88 5.20
N PRO A 103 -12.22 7.09 4.35
CA PRO A 103 -12.31 7.31 2.91
C PRO A 103 -13.75 7.08 2.44
N ASN A 104 -14.18 7.93 1.49
CA ASN A 104 -15.46 7.73 0.83
C ASN A 104 -15.42 6.43 0.01
N GLU A 105 -16.51 5.68 0.01
CA GLU A 105 -16.60 4.40 -0.70
C GLU A 105 -16.34 4.51 -2.20
N GLU A 106 -16.69 5.64 -2.79
CA GLU A 106 -16.47 5.91 -4.22
C GLU A 106 -14.99 6.03 -4.60
N LEU A 107 -14.07 6.24 -3.64
CA LEU A 107 -12.63 6.31 -3.92
C LEU A 107 -12.08 5.01 -4.50
N THR A 108 -12.71 3.88 -4.22
CA THR A 108 -12.30 2.59 -4.79
C THR A 108 -12.29 2.60 -6.33
N ALA A 109 -13.13 3.44 -6.94
CA ALA A 109 -13.22 3.53 -8.40
C ALA A 109 -11.98 4.18 -9.05
N ILE A 110 -11.26 5.02 -8.32
CA ILE A 110 -10.08 5.73 -8.84
C ILE A 110 -8.75 5.14 -8.40
N LEU A 111 -8.76 4.26 -7.41
CA LEU A 111 -7.52 3.64 -6.93
C LEU A 111 -7.02 2.58 -7.92
N PRO A 112 -5.70 2.44 -8.10
CA PRO A 112 -5.17 1.40 -8.96
C PRO A 112 -5.62 0.01 -8.52
N LYS A 113 -5.94 -0.83 -9.48
CA LYS A 113 -6.27 -2.23 -9.18
C LYS A 113 -5.03 -2.94 -8.62
N ALA A 114 -5.25 -3.83 -7.66
CA ALA A 114 -4.17 -4.66 -7.14
C ALA A 114 -3.50 -5.42 -8.29
N LYS A 115 -2.19 -5.28 -8.38
CA LYS A 115 -1.40 -6.02 -9.38
C LYS A 115 -1.22 -7.45 -8.85
N ALA A 116 -1.51 -8.42 -9.70
CA ALA A 116 -1.24 -9.81 -9.35
C ALA A 116 0.24 -9.99 -8.99
N ALA A 117 0.50 -10.73 -7.91
CA ALA A 117 1.86 -11.12 -7.59
C ALA A 117 2.44 -11.94 -8.74
N PRO A 118 3.72 -11.75 -9.08
CA PRO A 118 4.38 -12.69 -9.96
C PRO A 118 4.29 -14.09 -9.37
N ALA A 119 4.01 -15.08 -10.22
CA ALA A 119 3.99 -16.47 -9.79
C ALA A 119 5.30 -16.80 -9.07
N PRO A 120 5.24 -17.54 -7.94
CA PRO A 120 6.47 -17.93 -7.25
C PRO A 120 7.37 -18.68 -8.23
N ALA A 121 8.63 -18.27 -8.26
CA ALA A 121 9.61 -18.96 -9.10
C ALA A 121 9.62 -20.43 -8.70
N LYS A 122 9.36 -21.33 -9.64
CA LYS A 122 9.53 -22.75 -9.44
C LYS A 122 11.01 -23.03 -9.21
N LYS A 123 11.32 -23.50 -8.03
CA LYS A 123 12.64 -24.09 -7.81
C LYS A 123 12.72 -25.43 -8.48
#